data_670d74e20d73db12a30626dc2b6f6c4b
#
_entry.id   670d74e20d73db12a30626dc2b6f6c4b
#
_cell.length_a   1.000
_cell.length_b   1.000
_cell.length_c   1.000
_cell.angle_alpha   90.00
_cell.angle_beta   90.00
_cell.angle_gamma   90.00
#
_symmetry.space_group_name_H-M   'P 1'
#
loop_
_entity.id
_entity.type
_entity.pdbx_description
1 polymer ?
#
loop_
_entity_poly.entity_id
_entity_poly.type
_entity_poly.pdbx_seq_one_letter_code
_entity_poly.pdbx_strand_id
1 'polypeptide(L)'
;MKIVIIAFLILEASNIVVLYFRPDARFANGVGVFKAWEKSKQDPELHDFVSYLVNWVAGTKLIVILLLIVILLSTHEQTLILTGTAMVISIASFFWRLFPLIRKMDRNNQIEPKNYSATLAWMISALIASFLVATILTAAIANLPGYF
;
A
#
# COMPACT_ATOMS: atom_id res chain seq x y z
N MET A 1 13.45 2.66 -12.20
CA MET A 1 12.71 1.65 -11.40
C MET A 1 13.17 1.58 -9.94
N LYS A 2 14.45 1.36 -9.62
CA LYS A 2 14.93 1.18 -8.23
C LYS A 2 14.50 2.29 -7.27
N ILE A 3 14.55 3.56 -7.69
CA ILE A 3 14.16 4.71 -6.86
C ILE A 3 12.69 4.62 -6.42
N VAL A 4 11.78 4.23 -7.32
CA VAL A 4 10.35 4.08 -7.02
C VAL A 4 10.12 2.93 -6.04
N ILE A 5 10.83 1.81 -6.21
CA ILE A 5 10.76 0.68 -5.27
C ILE A 5 11.26 1.12 -3.88
N ILE A 6 12.37 1.84 -3.80
CA ILE A 6 12.90 2.34 -2.51
C ILE A 6 11.91 3.29 -1.84
N ALA A 7 11.34 4.23 -2.58
CA ALA A 7 10.33 5.15 -2.04
C ALA A 7 9.10 4.40 -1.51
N PHE A 8 8.62 3.40 -2.25
CA PHE A 8 7.54 2.53 -1.81
C PHE A 8 7.89 1.74 -0.55
N LEU A 9 9.10 1.16 -0.48
CA LEU A 9 9.57 0.43 0.70
C LEU A 9 9.59 1.30 1.95
N ILE A 10 10.05 2.55 1.85
CA ILE A 10 10.07 3.50 2.98
C ILE A 10 8.64 3.81 3.43
N LEU A 11 7.74 4.07 2.48
CA LEU A 11 6.34 4.36 2.76
C LEU A 11 5.65 3.16 3.44
N GLU A 12 5.83 1.96 2.92
CA GLU A 12 5.20 0.76 3.49
C GLU A 12 5.83 0.34 4.82
N ALA A 13 7.13 0.53 5.01
CA ALA A 13 7.76 0.30 6.31
C ALA A 13 7.17 1.23 7.38
N SER A 14 6.97 2.52 7.07
CA SER A 14 6.32 3.46 7.99
C SER A 14 4.88 3.04 8.31
N ASN A 15 4.13 2.56 7.33
CA ASN A 15 2.78 2.04 7.51
C ASN A 15 2.75 0.81 8.44
N ILE A 16 3.71 -0.11 8.32
CA ILE A 16 3.80 -1.29 9.19
C ILE A 16 4.10 -0.88 10.63
N VAL A 17 5.02 0.06 10.83
CA VAL A 17 5.32 0.58 12.18
C VAL A 17 4.07 1.16 12.82
N VAL A 18 3.27 1.94 12.06
CA VAL A 18 2.01 2.49 12.57
C VAL A 18 1.03 1.38 12.93
N LEU A 19 0.85 0.37 12.07
CA LEU A 19 -0.10 -0.73 12.31
C LEU A 19 0.27 -1.55 13.56
N TYR A 20 1.57 -1.84 13.79
CA TYR A 20 2.00 -2.64 14.94
C TYR A 20 2.04 -1.85 16.26
N PHE A 21 2.51 -0.60 16.22
CA PHE A 21 2.82 0.13 17.45
C PHE A 21 1.85 1.27 17.78
N ARG A 22 1.09 1.75 16.77
CA ARG A 22 0.12 2.84 16.93
C ARG A 22 -1.10 2.64 16.05
N PRO A 23 -1.83 1.52 16.18
CA PRO A 23 -3.01 1.25 15.35
C PRO A 23 -4.09 2.34 15.48
N ASP A 24 -4.18 3.02 16.63
CA ASP A 24 -5.10 4.14 16.87
C ASP A 24 -4.78 5.41 16.05
N ALA A 25 -3.65 5.45 15.33
CA ALA A 25 -3.27 6.62 14.57
C ALA A 25 -4.31 6.95 13.48
N ARG A 26 -4.51 8.26 13.25
CA ARG A 26 -5.40 8.77 12.18
C ARG A 26 -4.60 9.21 10.93
N PHE A 27 -3.39 8.72 10.79
CA PHE A 27 -2.49 8.98 9.66
C PHE A 27 -1.87 7.68 9.17
N ALA A 28 -1.24 7.72 8.02
CA ALA A 28 -0.71 6.54 7.35
C ALA A 28 -1.81 5.46 7.20
N ASN A 29 -1.51 4.19 7.49
CA ASN A 29 -2.50 3.11 7.46
C ASN A 29 -3.08 2.79 8.84
N GLY A 30 -2.99 3.72 9.81
CA GLY A 30 -3.61 3.53 11.12
C GLY A 30 -5.12 3.34 11.01
N VAL A 31 -5.66 2.45 11.83
CA VAL A 31 -7.10 2.12 11.80
C VAL A 31 -7.94 3.08 12.64
N GLY A 32 -7.32 4.01 13.36
CA GLY A 32 -8.01 5.04 14.14
C GLY A 32 -8.87 6.01 13.33
N VAL A 33 -8.76 6.02 12.00
CA VAL A 33 -9.66 6.75 11.10
C VAL A 33 -11.06 6.12 11.03
N PHE A 34 -11.19 4.83 11.38
CA PHE A 34 -12.46 4.09 11.33
C PHE A 34 -13.16 4.13 12.68
N LYS A 35 -14.39 4.64 12.72
CA LYS A 35 -15.22 4.62 13.94
C LYS A 35 -15.47 3.21 14.47
N ALA A 36 -15.44 2.20 13.61
CA ALA A 36 -15.55 0.80 13.99
C ALA A 36 -14.42 0.35 14.92
N TRP A 37 -13.21 0.90 14.76
CA TRP A 37 -12.08 0.63 15.65
C TRP A 37 -12.39 1.05 17.11
N GLU A 38 -12.89 2.25 17.29
CA GLU A 38 -13.27 2.74 18.63
C GLU A 38 -14.45 1.96 19.22
N LYS A 39 -15.43 1.59 18.38
CA LYS A 39 -16.56 0.77 18.83
C LYS A 39 -16.14 -0.64 19.23
N SER A 40 -15.17 -1.24 18.57
CA SER A 40 -14.68 -2.57 18.91
C SER A 40 -14.11 -2.63 20.34
N LYS A 41 -13.52 -1.54 20.84
CA LYS A 41 -12.97 -1.46 22.21
C LYS A 41 -14.02 -1.68 23.31
N GLN A 42 -15.32 -1.55 22.98
CA GLN A 42 -16.42 -1.79 23.91
C GLN A 42 -16.77 -3.29 24.03
N ASP A 43 -16.28 -4.12 23.11
CA ASP A 43 -16.47 -5.56 23.07
C ASP A 43 -15.09 -6.23 22.95
N PRO A 44 -14.56 -6.84 24.02
CA PRO A 44 -13.21 -7.42 24.03
C PRO A 44 -13.00 -8.48 22.94
N GLU A 45 -13.97 -9.36 22.68
CA GLU A 45 -13.86 -10.42 21.67
C GLU A 45 -13.77 -9.82 20.26
N LEU A 46 -14.61 -8.83 19.98
CA LEU A 46 -14.58 -8.10 18.71
C LEU A 46 -13.27 -7.31 18.54
N HIS A 47 -12.78 -6.68 19.62
CA HIS A 47 -11.52 -5.92 19.58
C HIS A 47 -10.31 -6.81 19.31
N ASP A 48 -10.26 -7.99 19.94
CA ASP A 48 -9.20 -8.96 19.71
C ASP A 48 -9.22 -9.46 18.26
N PHE A 49 -10.39 -9.74 17.70
CA PHE A 49 -10.54 -10.14 16.31
C PHE A 49 -10.09 -9.04 15.34
N VAL A 50 -10.49 -7.78 15.56
CA VAL A 50 -10.06 -6.65 14.72
C VAL A 50 -8.55 -6.44 14.84
N SER A 51 -7.99 -6.52 16.04
CA SER A 51 -6.55 -6.43 16.29
C SER A 51 -5.77 -7.54 15.58
N TYR A 52 -6.31 -8.78 15.60
CA TYR A 52 -5.75 -9.88 14.83
C TYR A 52 -5.68 -9.55 13.33
N LEU A 53 -6.75 -9.02 12.74
CA LEU A 53 -6.78 -8.64 11.32
C LEU A 53 -5.78 -7.53 11.00
N VAL A 54 -5.65 -6.53 11.87
CA VAL A 54 -4.67 -5.44 11.72
C VAL A 54 -3.23 -5.98 11.72
N ASN A 55 -2.92 -6.85 12.68
CA ASN A 55 -1.60 -7.49 12.77
C ASN A 55 -1.33 -8.41 11.58
N TRP A 56 -2.33 -9.12 11.09
CA TRP A 56 -2.22 -9.95 9.90
C TRP A 56 -1.89 -9.12 8.65
N VAL A 57 -2.59 -8.00 8.46
CA VAL A 57 -2.28 -7.06 7.36
C VAL A 57 -0.84 -6.54 7.47
N ALA A 58 -0.40 -6.15 8.66
CA ALA A 58 0.97 -5.69 8.89
C ALA A 58 2.01 -6.78 8.56
N GLY A 59 1.76 -8.02 8.98
CA GLY A 59 2.61 -9.17 8.67
C GLY A 59 2.69 -9.48 7.17
N THR A 60 1.55 -9.43 6.47
CA THR A 60 1.51 -9.61 5.01
C THR A 60 2.32 -8.52 4.28
N LYS A 61 2.19 -7.27 4.71
CA LYS A 61 2.98 -6.15 4.17
C LYS A 61 4.48 -6.35 4.40
N LEU A 62 4.87 -6.88 5.56
CA LEU A 62 6.27 -7.18 5.87
C LEU A 62 6.85 -8.22 4.90
N ILE A 63 6.09 -9.27 4.56
CA ILE A 63 6.50 -10.26 3.56
C ILE A 63 6.75 -9.57 2.20
N VAL A 64 5.84 -8.71 1.76
CA VAL A 64 6.00 -7.96 0.49
C VAL A 64 7.26 -7.09 0.51
N ILE A 65 7.52 -6.40 1.64
CA ILE A 65 8.74 -5.58 1.80
C ILE A 65 10.00 -6.45 1.64
N LEU A 66 10.07 -7.57 2.34
CA LEU A 66 11.24 -8.46 2.27
C LEU A 66 11.47 -8.97 0.85
N LEU A 67 10.41 -9.39 0.14
CA LEU A 67 10.50 -9.81 -1.24
C LEU A 67 10.98 -8.68 -2.16
N LEU A 68 10.48 -7.46 -1.99
CA LEU A 68 10.92 -6.31 -2.78
C LEU A 68 12.39 -5.93 -2.50
N ILE A 69 12.87 -6.09 -1.26
CA ILE A 69 14.29 -5.91 -0.94
C ILE A 69 15.15 -6.91 -1.70
N VAL A 70 14.76 -8.19 -1.72
CA VAL A 70 15.48 -9.22 -2.49
C VAL A 70 15.51 -8.87 -3.98
N ILE A 71 14.38 -8.44 -4.55
CA ILE A 71 14.29 -8.02 -5.94
C ILE A 71 15.15 -6.79 -6.21
N LEU A 72 15.18 -5.82 -5.29
CA LEU A 72 15.98 -4.60 -5.41
C LEU A 72 17.49 -4.89 -5.47
N LEU A 73 17.93 -5.96 -4.80
CA LEU A 73 19.31 -6.43 -4.87
C LEU A 73 19.64 -7.12 -6.19
N SER A 74 18.64 -7.51 -6.98
CA SER A 74 18.82 -8.03 -8.34
C SER A 74 19.35 -6.93 -9.26
N THR A 75 20.28 -7.30 -10.14
CA THR A 75 20.84 -6.39 -11.15
C THR A 75 20.14 -6.51 -12.51
N HIS A 76 19.28 -7.51 -12.68
CA HIS A 76 18.62 -7.77 -13.96
C HIS A 76 17.48 -6.78 -14.24
N GLU A 77 17.59 -5.99 -15.28
CA GLU A 77 16.58 -4.99 -15.68
C GLU A 77 15.23 -5.63 -16.00
N GLN A 78 15.22 -6.80 -16.64
CA GLN A 78 14.00 -7.52 -16.93
C GLN A 78 13.22 -7.88 -15.65
N THR A 79 13.90 -8.27 -14.58
CA THR A 79 13.28 -8.53 -13.28
C THR A 79 12.62 -7.27 -12.72
N LEU A 80 13.27 -6.11 -12.86
CA LEU A 80 12.73 -4.84 -12.41
C LEU A 80 11.50 -4.40 -13.22
N ILE A 81 11.48 -4.64 -14.54
CA ILE A 81 10.34 -4.35 -15.41
C ILE A 81 9.14 -5.23 -15.02
N LEU A 82 9.35 -6.54 -14.86
CA LEU A 82 8.31 -7.46 -14.42
C LEU A 82 7.77 -7.12 -13.04
N THR A 83 8.66 -6.74 -12.11
CA THR A 83 8.26 -6.29 -10.77
C THR A 83 7.40 -5.03 -10.84
N GLY A 84 7.79 -4.03 -11.62
CA GLY A 84 7.01 -2.81 -11.79
C GLY A 84 5.62 -3.09 -12.37
N THR A 85 5.53 -3.97 -13.37
CA THR A 85 4.26 -4.40 -13.95
C THR A 85 3.38 -5.11 -12.91
N ALA A 86 3.95 -6.03 -12.14
CA ALA A 86 3.24 -6.73 -11.08
C ALA A 86 2.75 -5.77 -9.99
N MET A 87 3.55 -4.76 -9.61
CA MET A 87 3.18 -3.74 -8.65
C MET A 87 2.00 -2.89 -9.15
N VAL A 88 2.01 -2.46 -10.42
CA VAL A 88 0.89 -1.72 -11.03
C VAL A 88 -0.40 -2.52 -10.94
N ILE A 89 -0.39 -3.80 -11.34
CA ILE A 89 -1.56 -4.68 -11.31
C ILE A 89 -2.05 -4.89 -9.87
N SER A 90 -1.14 -5.18 -8.95
CA SER A 90 -1.46 -5.45 -7.53
C SER A 90 -2.07 -4.22 -6.86
N ILE A 91 -1.47 -3.04 -7.05
CA ILE A 91 -1.96 -1.80 -6.45
C ILE A 91 -3.30 -1.39 -7.10
N ALA A 92 -3.47 -1.57 -8.42
CA ALA A 92 -4.72 -1.28 -9.12
C ALA A 92 -5.90 -2.15 -8.61
N SER A 93 -5.64 -3.36 -8.09
CA SER A 93 -6.67 -4.22 -7.49
C SER A 93 -7.40 -3.56 -6.30
N PHE A 94 -6.79 -2.56 -5.67
CA PHE A 94 -7.42 -1.70 -4.66
C PHE A 94 -8.76 -1.13 -5.14
N PHE A 95 -8.85 -0.70 -6.40
CA PHE A 95 -10.06 -0.06 -6.94
C PHE A 95 -11.20 -1.05 -7.17
N TRP A 96 -10.94 -2.35 -7.21
CA TRP A 96 -11.96 -3.35 -7.46
C TRP A 96 -12.88 -3.60 -6.26
N ARG A 97 -12.33 -3.91 -5.09
CA ARG A 97 -13.11 -4.30 -3.91
C ARG A 97 -12.97 -3.33 -2.75
N LEU A 98 -11.76 -2.86 -2.48
CA LEU A 98 -11.47 -2.09 -1.29
C LEU A 98 -11.97 -0.64 -1.42
N PHE A 99 -11.73 0.01 -2.54
CA PHE A 99 -12.17 1.39 -2.77
C PHE A 99 -13.69 1.57 -2.70
N PRO A 100 -14.54 0.74 -3.36
CA PRO A 100 -15.99 0.85 -3.22
C PRO A 100 -16.48 0.74 -1.78
N LEU A 101 -15.84 -0.14 -0.99
CA LEU A 101 -16.18 -0.31 0.43
C LEU A 101 -15.80 0.94 1.23
N ILE A 102 -14.58 1.45 1.08
CA ILE A 102 -14.10 2.67 1.76
C ILE A 102 -14.99 3.86 1.39
N ARG A 103 -15.34 4.02 0.11
CA ARG A 103 -16.23 5.08 -0.34
C ARG A 103 -17.63 4.99 0.27
N LYS A 104 -18.16 3.77 0.43
CA LYS A 104 -19.44 3.53 1.13
C LYS A 104 -19.33 3.94 2.60
N MET A 105 -18.25 3.54 3.28
CA MET A 105 -18.02 3.87 4.69
C MET A 105 -17.86 5.37 4.90
N ASP A 106 -17.16 6.07 4.01
CA ASP A 106 -16.96 7.52 4.05
C ASP A 106 -18.30 8.27 3.88
N ARG A 107 -19.12 7.86 2.92
CA ARG A 107 -20.48 8.40 2.72
C ARG A 107 -21.39 8.20 3.93
N ASN A 108 -21.23 7.11 4.63
CA ASN A 108 -21.98 6.77 5.83
C ASN A 108 -21.42 7.41 7.11
N ASN A 109 -20.46 8.34 6.99
CA ASN A 109 -19.76 8.98 8.12
C ASN A 109 -19.13 8.00 9.11
N GLN A 110 -18.65 6.84 8.62
CA GLN A 110 -17.97 5.82 9.42
C GLN A 110 -16.44 6.03 9.48
N ILE A 111 -15.91 6.99 8.72
CA ILE A 111 -14.48 7.32 8.61
C ILE A 111 -14.28 8.80 8.93
N GLU A 112 -13.19 9.14 9.60
CA GLU A 112 -12.72 10.49 9.88
C GLU A 112 -11.25 10.63 9.47
N PRO A 113 -10.84 11.71 8.79
CA PRO A 113 -11.64 12.88 8.37
C PRO A 113 -12.58 12.59 7.19
N LYS A 114 -13.56 13.49 6.97
CA LYS A 114 -14.43 13.41 5.78
C LYS A 114 -13.62 13.48 4.49
N ASN A 115 -14.10 12.83 3.43
CA ASN A 115 -13.44 12.70 2.13
C ASN A 115 -12.14 11.88 2.16
N TYR A 116 -11.93 11.06 3.20
CA TYR A 116 -10.80 10.16 3.29
C TYR A 116 -10.67 9.25 2.06
N SER A 117 -11.81 8.76 1.53
CA SER A 117 -11.84 7.93 0.34
C SER A 117 -11.25 8.63 -0.90
N ALA A 118 -11.49 9.92 -1.07
CA ALA A 118 -10.94 10.70 -2.17
C ALA A 118 -9.41 10.89 -2.02
N THR A 119 -8.96 11.24 -0.82
CA THR A 119 -7.53 11.36 -0.51
C THR A 119 -6.80 10.06 -0.80
N LEU A 120 -7.36 8.93 -0.35
CA LEU A 120 -6.76 7.61 -0.57
C LEU A 120 -6.74 7.24 -2.05
N ALA A 121 -7.81 7.53 -2.81
CA ALA A 121 -7.83 7.30 -4.26
C ALA A 121 -6.73 8.09 -4.98
N TRP A 122 -6.50 9.35 -4.61
CA TRP A 122 -5.42 10.17 -5.16
C TRP A 122 -4.04 9.59 -4.85
N MET A 123 -3.78 9.20 -3.61
CA MET A 123 -2.50 8.62 -3.20
C MET A 123 -2.21 7.31 -3.95
N ILE A 124 -3.21 6.42 -4.04
CA ILE A 124 -3.07 5.15 -4.75
C ILE A 124 -2.88 5.37 -6.26
N SER A 125 -3.62 6.30 -6.88
CA SER A 125 -3.45 6.64 -8.30
C SER A 125 -2.06 7.22 -8.59
N ALA A 126 -1.54 8.09 -7.72
CA ALA A 126 -0.19 8.64 -7.85
C ALA A 126 0.88 7.53 -7.74
N LEU A 127 0.67 6.57 -6.84
CA LEU A 127 1.56 5.43 -6.69
C LEU A 127 1.56 4.52 -7.93
N ILE A 128 0.39 4.22 -8.48
CA ILE A 128 0.26 3.47 -9.75
C ILE A 128 0.97 4.20 -10.88
N ALA A 129 0.74 5.50 -11.02
CA ALA A 129 1.39 6.31 -12.05
C ALA A 129 2.91 6.30 -11.91
N SER A 130 3.43 6.39 -10.69
CA SER A 130 4.87 6.35 -10.41
C SER A 130 5.51 5.02 -10.86
N PHE A 131 4.88 3.89 -10.53
CA PHE A 131 5.35 2.58 -10.97
C PHE A 131 5.23 2.41 -12.49
N LEU A 132 4.12 2.86 -13.09
CA LEU A 132 3.90 2.75 -14.54
C LEU A 132 4.96 3.54 -15.32
N VAL A 133 5.17 4.80 -14.96
CA VAL A 133 6.19 5.65 -15.60
C VAL A 133 7.60 5.06 -15.44
N ALA A 134 7.94 4.61 -14.21
CA ALA A 134 9.24 4.00 -13.97
C ALA A 134 9.44 2.69 -14.75
N THR A 135 8.39 1.89 -14.92
CA THR A 135 8.44 0.65 -15.74
C THR A 135 8.69 0.98 -17.21
N ILE A 136 7.92 1.93 -17.76
CA ILE A 136 8.07 2.36 -19.18
C ILE A 136 9.48 2.93 -19.44
N LEU A 137 9.97 3.81 -18.57
CA LEU A 137 11.31 4.39 -18.69
C LEU A 137 12.41 3.33 -18.63
N THR A 138 12.29 2.37 -17.69
CA THR A 138 13.28 1.27 -17.59
C THR A 138 13.27 0.40 -18.83
N ALA A 139 12.08 0.06 -19.35
CA ALA A 139 11.95 -0.73 -20.59
C ALA A 139 12.48 0.04 -21.82
N ALA A 140 12.24 1.34 -21.89
CA ALA A 140 12.74 2.18 -22.99
C ALA A 140 14.28 2.22 -22.99
N ILE A 141 14.90 2.41 -21.82
CA ILE A 141 16.37 2.45 -21.68
C ILE A 141 16.98 1.08 -22.04
N ALA A 142 16.39 -0.02 -21.57
CA ALA A 142 16.87 -1.36 -21.87
C ALA A 142 16.84 -1.71 -23.37
N ASN A 143 16.04 -1.04 -24.18
CA ASN A 143 15.93 -1.24 -25.62
C ASN A 143 16.76 -0.26 -26.45
N LEU A 144 17.57 0.61 -25.84
CA LEU A 144 18.44 1.53 -26.59
C LEU A 144 19.63 0.77 -27.19
N PRO A 145 19.93 0.96 -28.48
CA PRO A 145 21.10 0.34 -29.11
C PRO A 145 22.38 0.91 -28.47
N GLY A 146 23.20 0.05 -27.89
CA GLY A 146 24.46 0.40 -27.23
C GLY A 146 24.53 0.19 -25.72
N TYR A 147 23.51 -0.40 -25.13
CA TYR A 147 23.46 -0.72 -23.67
C TYR A 147 23.98 -2.13 -23.32
N PHE A 148 24.63 -2.81 -24.27
CA PHE A 148 25.26 -4.12 -24.09
C PHE A 148 26.79 -4.03 -24.07
#